data_a170c8c29080785eaaca544e97637075
#
_entry.id   a170c8c29080785eaaca544e97637075
#
_cell.length_a   1.000
_cell.length_b   1.000
_cell.length_c   1.000
_cell.angle_alpha   90.00
_cell.angle_beta   90.00
_cell.angle_gamma   90.00
#
_symmetry.space_group_name_H-M   'P 1'
#
loop_
_entity.id
_entity.type
_entity.pdbx_description
1 polymer ?
#
loop_
_entity_poly.entity_id
_entity_poly.type
_entity_poly.pdbx_seq_one_letter_code
_entity_poly.pdbx_strand_id
1 'polypeptide(L)'
;GKSINTTRKSANTPTKVPKKVTAPSLQHVKERGDKITGLTAFDYPSALLADQAGIDLVLVGDSLANTALGYESTLPVTIDEMFVALKAVRRGVRRALLVADMPFGSYHSDEKTALDTVIRYVKSGAEAVKLEGGKERAELIRRIVNNGVPVMGHIGLTPQSVHALGGYRVQGQSERDADSLLADALRLEEAGAFAIVLEGIPWTLAETITCRLSI
;
A
#
# COMPACT_ATOMS: atom_id res chain seq x y z
N GLY A 1 40.08 -13.66 51.89
CA GLY A 1 39.41 -13.68 50.61
C GLY A 1 37.92 -13.34 50.82
N LYS A 2 37.50 -12.11 50.41
CA LYS A 2 36.05 -11.73 50.41
C LYS A 2 35.52 -11.99 49.02
N SER A 3 34.58 -12.96 48.90
CA SER A 3 33.85 -13.27 47.68
C SER A 3 32.78 -12.19 47.43
N ILE A 4 32.85 -11.50 46.27
CA ILE A 4 31.85 -10.52 45.86
C ILE A 4 30.84 -11.29 45.02
N ASN A 5 29.66 -11.49 45.57
CA ASN A 5 28.54 -12.14 44.93
C ASN A 5 27.72 -11.05 44.16
N THR A 6 27.98 -10.88 42.90
CA THR A 6 27.24 -9.96 41.99
C THR A 6 26.03 -10.70 41.39
N THR A 7 24.90 -10.67 42.08
CA THR A 7 23.61 -11.08 41.50
C THR A 7 23.17 -10.07 40.44
N ARG A 8 23.36 -10.39 39.17
CA ARG A 8 22.69 -9.69 38.07
C ARG A 8 21.19 -10.01 38.12
N LYS A 9 20.39 -9.07 38.59
CA LYS A 9 18.93 -9.07 38.38
C LYS A 9 18.70 -8.79 36.89
N SER A 10 18.33 -9.81 36.11
CA SER A 10 17.76 -9.64 34.79
C SER A 10 16.37 -9.03 34.98
N ALA A 11 16.24 -7.76 34.66
CA ALA A 11 14.92 -7.11 34.57
C ALA A 11 14.21 -7.68 33.36
N ASN A 12 13.37 -8.68 33.57
CA ASN A 12 12.46 -9.21 32.57
C ASN A 12 11.27 -8.25 32.48
N THR A 13 11.44 -7.12 31.78
CA THR A 13 10.31 -6.25 31.41
C THR A 13 9.52 -7.03 30.35
N PRO A 14 8.22 -7.33 30.56
CA PRO A 14 7.44 -7.97 29.52
C PRO A 14 7.42 -7.05 28.32
N THR A 15 8.04 -7.46 27.22
CA THR A 15 7.97 -6.76 25.94
C THR A 15 6.52 -6.80 25.49
N LYS A 16 5.85 -5.66 25.61
CA LYS A 16 4.48 -5.47 25.13
C LYS A 16 4.47 -5.86 23.65
N VAL A 17 3.75 -6.91 23.27
CA VAL A 17 3.61 -7.31 21.87
C VAL A 17 3.09 -6.08 21.10
N PRO A 18 3.79 -5.60 20.08
CA PRO A 18 3.38 -4.41 19.36
C PRO A 18 1.98 -4.60 18.80
N LYS A 19 1.12 -3.61 18.97
CA LYS A 19 -0.26 -3.66 18.46
C LYS A 19 -0.25 -3.74 16.93
N LYS A 20 -1.05 -4.65 16.38
CA LYS A 20 -1.25 -4.81 14.93
C LYS A 20 -1.76 -3.49 14.30
N VAL A 21 -1.16 -3.08 13.20
CA VAL A 21 -1.62 -1.94 12.38
C VAL A 21 -2.73 -2.42 11.46
N THR A 22 -3.81 -1.65 11.40
CA THR A 22 -4.99 -1.91 10.56
C THR A 22 -5.37 -0.65 9.79
N ALA A 23 -6.14 -0.78 8.70
CA ALA A 23 -6.59 0.39 7.94
C ALA A 23 -7.29 1.45 8.83
N PRO A 24 -8.23 1.09 9.73
CA PRO A 24 -8.80 2.06 10.66
C PRO A 24 -7.78 2.70 11.62
N SER A 25 -6.74 1.96 12.03
CA SER A 25 -5.72 2.52 12.93
C SER A 25 -4.82 3.55 12.23
N LEU A 26 -4.62 3.45 10.92
CA LEU A 26 -3.88 4.44 10.14
C LEU A 26 -4.62 5.77 10.06
N GLN A 27 -5.94 5.75 9.94
CA GLN A 27 -6.75 6.97 9.99
C GLN A 27 -6.56 7.72 11.31
N HIS A 28 -6.53 7.02 12.45
CA HIS A 28 -6.24 7.65 13.74
C HIS A 28 -4.82 8.24 13.83
N VAL A 29 -3.85 7.67 13.11
CA VAL A 29 -2.49 8.26 13.01
C VAL A 29 -2.56 9.61 12.32
N LYS A 30 -3.27 9.70 11.19
CA LYS A 30 -3.48 10.96 10.46
C LYS A 30 -4.25 12.00 11.29
N GLU A 31 -5.32 11.63 11.96
CA GLU A 31 -6.12 12.52 12.83
C GLU A 31 -5.27 13.19 13.92
N ARG A 32 -4.24 12.52 14.43
CA ARG A 32 -3.29 13.09 15.40
C ARG A 32 -2.19 13.94 14.77
N GLY A 33 -2.11 14.00 13.44
CA GLY A 33 -1.05 14.69 12.72
C GLY A 33 0.28 13.94 12.68
N ASP A 34 0.29 12.66 13.09
CA ASP A 34 1.46 11.80 13.02
C ASP A 34 1.71 11.33 11.57
N LYS A 35 2.97 10.96 11.27
CA LYS A 35 3.33 10.42 9.96
C LYS A 35 3.18 8.90 9.93
N ILE A 36 2.63 8.41 8.82
CA ILE A 36 2.51 6.99 8.50
C ILE A 36 3.74 6.58 7.69
N THR A 37 4.38 5.48 8.09
CA THR A 37 5.53 4.93 7.37
C THR A 37 5.12 3.75 6.51
N GLY A 38 5.44 3.79 5.21
CA GLY A 38 5.20 2.72 4.26
C GLY A 38 6.48 2.27 3.59
N LEU A 39 6.64 0.97 3.38
CA LEU A 39 7.78 0.40 2.67
C LEU A 39 7.33 -0.75 1.78
N THR A 40 7.92 -0.85 0.59
CA THR A 40 7.73 -1.97 -0.32
C THR A 40 8.65 -3.13 0.06
N ALA A 41 8.14 -4.37 0.01
CA ALA A 41 8.91 -5.59 0.21
C ALA A 41 8.42 -6.69 -0.74
N PHE A 42 9.35 -7.53 -1.22
CA PHE A 42 9.06 -8.59 -2.19
C PHE A 42 9.44 -9.98 -1.71
N ASP A 43 10.14 -10.09 -0.58
CA ASP A 43 10.63 -11.35 -0.02
C ASP A 43 10.49 -11.40 1.50
N TYR A 44 10.75 -12.56 2.07
CA TYR A 44 10.66 -12.78 3.51
C TYR A 44 11.66 -11.95 4.33
N PRO A 45 12.97 -11.88 4.00
CA PRO A 45 13.92 -11.15 4.85
C PRO A 45 13.68 -9.64 4.84
N SER A 46 13.37 -9.02 3.69
CA SER A 46 13.06 -7.58 3.64
C SER A 46 11.77 -7.25 4.40
N ALA A 47 10.76 -8.08 4.28
CA ALA A 47 9.50 -7.95 5.02
C ALA A 47 9.68 -8.06 6.54
N LEU A 48 10.49 -9.04 6.98
CA LEU A 48 10.81 -9.23 8.40
C LEU A 48 11.55 -8.01 8.97
N LEU A 49 12.54 -7.49 8.25
CA LEU A 49 13.29 -6.30 8.67
C LEU A 49 12.39 -5.05 8.73
N ALA A 50 11.53 -4.84 7.75
CA ALA A 50 10.58 -3.74 7.72
C ALA A 50 9.62 -3.80 8.92
N ASP A 51 9.06 -4.98 9.20
CA ASP A 51 8.13 -5.18 10.31
C ASP A 51 8.82 -4.97 11.67
N GLN A 52 10.06 -5.47 11.84
CA GLN A 52 10.87 -5.28 13.05
C GLN A 52 11.31 -3.82 13.24
N ALA A 53 11.53 -3.08 12.16
CA ALA A 53 11.85 -1.65 12.20
C ALA A 53 10.64 -0.79 12.60
N GLY A 54 9.44 -1.38 12.69
CA GLY A 54 8.24 -0.67 13.10
C GLY A 54 7.52 0.10 11.99
N ILE A 55 7.77 -0.27 10.72
CA ILE A 55 7.05 0.28 9.55
C ILE A 55 5.55 0.01 9.71
N ASP A 56 4.70 0.99 9.45
CA ASP A 56 3.25 0.87 9.66
C ASP A 56 2.55 0.09 8.54
N LEU A 57 3.03 0.20 7.31
CA LEU A 57 2.46 -0.43 6.13
C LEU A 57 3.55 -1.09 5.29
N VAL A 58 3.37 -2.35 4.94
CA VAL A 58 4.21 -3.06 3.97
C VAL A 58 3.41 -3.32 2.71
N LEU A 59 3.91 -2.84 1.57
CA LEU A 59 3.31 -3.02 0.26
C LEU A 59 4.06 -4.11 -0.53
N VAL A 60 3.34 -5.10 -0.99
CA VAL A 60 3.81 -5.98 -2.07
C VAL A 60 3.44 -5.30 -3.38
N GLY A 61 4.33 -4.44 -3.89
CA GLY A 61 4.08 -3.63 -5.08
C GLY A 61 4.34 -4.40 -6.37
N ASP A 62 3.64 -4.06 -7.43
CA ASP A 62 3.92 -4.58 -8.79
C ASP A 62 5.27 -4.08 -9.33
N SER A 63 5.89 -3.07 -8.68
CA SER A 63 7.29 -2.70 -8.88
C SER A 63 8.28 -3.85 -8.62
N LEU A 64 7.83 -4.97 -8.06
CA LEU A 64 8.53 -6.26 -8.08
C LEU A 64 9.08 -6.56 -9.48
N ALA A 65 8.31 -6.24 -10.52
CA ALA A 65 8.66 -6.46 -11.91
C ALA A 65 10.04 -5.89 -12.27
N ASN A 66 10.23 -4.60 -12.08
CA ASN A 66 11.47 -3.94 -12.50
C ASN A 66 12.54 -3.90 -11.41
N THR A 67 12.17 -3.93 -10.13
CA THR A 67 13.16 -3.84 -9.04
C THR A 67 13.76 -5.20 -8.63
N ALA A 68 13.03 -6.29 -8.78
CA ALA A 68 13.48 -7.62 -8.35
C ALA A 68 13.53 -8.66 -9.48
N LEU A 69 12.63 -8.58 -10.48
CA LEU A 69 12.57 -9.54 -11.57
C LEU A 69 13.31 -9.08 -12.84
N GLY A 70 13.69 -7.80 -12.93
CA GLY A 70 14.44 -7.25 -14.05
C GLY A 70 13.63 -6.98 -15.32
N TYR A 71 12.30 -6.87 -15.22
CA TYR A 71 11.46 -6.41 -16.31
C TYR A 71 11.66 -4.91 -16.57
N GLU A 72 11.42 -4.46 -17.79
CA GLU A 72 11.56 -3.04 -18.16
C GLU A 72 10.49 -2.13 -17.55
N SER A 73 9.33 -2.69 -17.18
CA SER A 73 8.21 -1.97 -16.58
C SER A 73 7.42 -2.88 -15.63
N THR A 74 6.38 -2.34 -14.98
CA THR A 74 5.48 -3.14 -14.12
C THR A 74 4.47 -3.96 -14.93
N LEU A 75 4.27 -3.67 -16.22
CA LEU A 75 3.22 -4.29 -17.03
C LEU A 75 3.33 -5.80 -17.21
N PRO A 76 4.55 -6.41 -17.38
CA PRO A 76 4.67 -7.84 -17.62
C PRO A 76 4.43 -8.71 -16.40
N VAL A 77 4.51 -8.16 -15.17
CA VAL A 77 4.39 -9.00 -13.97
C VAL A 77 3.04 -9.69 -13.90
N THR A 78 3.09 -10.99 -13.69
CA THR A 78 1.90 -11.82 -13.62
C THR A 78 1.31 -11.85 -12.21
N ILE A 79 0.02 -12.15 -12.12
CA ILE A 79 -0.65 -12.34 -10.84
C ILE A 79 -0.01 -13.48 -10.02
N ASP A 80 0.51 -14.51 -10.66
CA ASP A 80 1.14 -15.65 -9.97
C ASP A 80 2.52 -15.28 -9.39
N GLU A 81 3.31 -14.45 -10.06
CA GLU A 81 4.54 -13.86 -9.50
C GLU A 81 4.22 -13.00 -8.27
N MET A 82 3.18 -12.17 -8.34
CA MET A 82 2.71 -11.39 -7.20
C MET A 82 2.27 -12.29 -6.03
N PHE A 83 1.63 -13.44 -6.29
CA PHE A 83 1.29 -14.41 -5.24
C PHE A 83 2.50 -15.04 -4.57
N VAL A 84 3.55 -15.33 -5.32
CA VAL A 84 4.81 -15.86 -4.74
C VAL A 84 5.40 -14.85 -3.76
N ALA A 85 5.52 -13.59 -4.18
CA ALA A 85 6.02 -12.50 -3.34
C ALA A 85 5.13 -12.27 -2.11
N LEU A 86 3.80 -12.15 -2.30
CA LEU A 86 2.85 -11.94 -1.21
C LEU A 86 2.96 -13.02 -0.12
N LYS A 87 3.03 -14.29 -0.51
CA LYS A 87 3.16 -15.40 0.44
C LYS A 87 4.49 -15.37 1.19
N ALA A 88 5.57 -14.93 0.54
CA ALA A 88 6.87 -14.75 1.19
C ALA A 88 6.83 -13.59 2.21
N VAL A 89 6.34 -12.42 1.79
CA VAL A 89 6.21 -11.22 2.62
C VAL A 89 5.28 -11.47 3.81
N ARG A 90 4.15 -12.15 3.60
CA ARG A 90 3.20 -12.49 4.68
C ARG A 90 3.86 -13.22 5.84
N ARG A 91 4.80 -14.10 5.58
CA ARG A 91 5.53 -14.82 6.65
C ARG A 91 6.44 -13.91 7.48
N GLY A 92 6.92 -12.80 6.91
CA GLY A 92 7.76 -11.80 7.59
C GLY A 92 6.96 -10.75 8.36
N VAL A 93 5.79 -10.36 7.85
CA VAL A 93 4.96 -9.28 8.41
C VAL A 93 4.04 -9.81 9.51
N ARG A 94 4.13 -9.20 10.70
CA ARG A 94 3.25 -9.52 11.85
C ARG A 94 2.50 -8.31 12.37
N ARG A 95 3.19 -7.16 12.48
CA ARG A 95 2.65 -5.90 13.00
C ARG A 95 2.10 -5.00 11.90
N ALA A 96 2.87 -4.74 10.85
CA ALA A 96 2.51 -3.81 9.79
C ALA A 96 1.25 -4.24 9.03
N LEU A 97 0.47 -3.28 8.53
CA LEU A 97 -0.63 -3.56 7.59
C LEU A 97 -0.05 -4.09 6.28
N LEU A 98 -0.46 -5.27 5.86
CA LEU A 98 0.01 -5.88 4.60
C LEU A 98 -0.94 -5.55 3.46
N VAL A 99 -0.45 -4.77 2.51
CA VAL A 99 -1.17 -4.36 1.29
C VAL A 99 -0.60 -5.12 0.09
N ALA A 100 -1.45 -5.67 -0.77
CA ALA A 100 -1.06 -6.31 -2.02
C ALA A 100 -1.51 -5.47 -3.22
N ASP A 101 -0.57 -5.17 -4.11
CA ASP A 101 -0.85 -4.45 -5.35
C ASP A 101 -1.55 -5.35 -6.37
N MET A 102 -2.56 -4.84 -7.02
CA MET A 102 -3.23 -5.52 -8.12
C MET A 102 -2.49 -5.21 -9.42
N PRO A 103 -1.79 -6.19 -10.05
CA PRO A 103 -1.00 -5.93 -11.23
C PRO A 103 -1.87 -5.62 -12.44
N PHE A 104 -1.26 -5.03 -13.47
CA PHE A 104 -1.93 -4.75 -14.73
C PHE A 104 -2.67 -5.98 -15.28
N GLY A 105 -3.89 -5.78 -15.75
CA GLY A 105 -4.75 -6.86 -16.28
C GLY A 105 -5.62 -7.56 -15.22
N SER A 106 -5.28 -7.49 -13.93
CA SER A 106 -6.02 -8.21 -12.87
C SER A 106 -7.36 -7.54 -12.47
N TYR A 107 -7.59 -6.30 -12.89
CA TYR A 107 -8.81 -5.54 -12.55
C TYR A 107 -9.31 -4.64 -13.70
N HIS A 108 -8.77 -4.83 -14.90
CA HIS A 108 -9.06 -3.95 -16.04
C HIS A 108 -10.19 -4.46 -16.92
N SER A 109 -10.40 -5.77 -16.99
CA SER A 109 -11.33 -6.39 -17.93
C SER A 109 -12.78 -6.36 -17.45
N ASP A 110 -13.01 -6.81 -16.23
CA ASP A 110 -14.33 -6.91 -15.63
C ASP A 110 -14.27 -7.01 -14.09
N GLU A 111 -15.39 -6.74 -13.45
CA GLU A 111 -15.52 -6.74 -11.98
C GLU A 111 -15.27 -8.12 -11.37
N LYS A 112 -15.74 -9.19 -12.02
CA LYS A 112 -15.59 -10.55 -11.51
C LYS A 112 -14.12 -10.95 -11.40
N THR A 113 -13.34 -10.68 -12.44
CA THR A 113 -11.89 -10.93 -12.45
C THR A 113 -11.19 -10.16 -11.35
N ALA A 114 -11.57 -8.89 -11.13
CA ALA A 114 -11.03 -8.07 -10.06
C ALA A 114 -11.34 -8.66 -8.67
N LEU A 115 -12.60 -9.02 -8.42
CA LEU A 115 -13.02 -9.60 -7.13
C LEU A 115 -12.40 -10.97 -6.89
N ASP A 116 -12.29 -11.83 -7.91
CA ASP A 116 -11.62 -13.14 -7.80
C ASP A 116 -10.14 -12.94 -7.40
N THR A 117 -9.45 -11.93 -7.95
CA THR A 117 -8.08 -11.59 -7.59
C THR A 117 -7.99 -11.11 -6.13
N VAL A 118 -8.87 -10.20 -5.72
CA VAL A 118 -8.95 -9.70 -4.33
C VAL A 118 -9.16 -10.84 -3.34
N ILE A 119 -10.12 -11.74 -3.63
CA ILE A 119 -10.40 -12.91 -2.78
C ILE A 119 -9.16 -13.79 -2.63
N ARG A 120 -8.46 -14.06 -3.73
CA ARG A 120 -7.22 -14.86 -3.71
C ARG A 120 -6.13 -14.18 -2.87
N TYR A 121 -5.98 -12.86 -2.97
CA TYR A 121 -5.02 -12.09 -2.17
C TYR A 121 -5.34 -12.15 -0.68
N VAL A 122 -6.58 -11.90 -0.30
CA VAL A 122 -7.01 -11.98 1.12
C VAL A 122 -6.79 -13.39 1.67
N LYS A 123 -7.15 -14.44 0.93
CA LYS A 123 -6.89 -15.84 1.31
C LYS A 123 -5.39 -16.16 1.40
N SER A 124 -4.54 -15.41 0.72
CA SER A 124 -3.08 -15.54 0.80
C SER A 124 -2.45 -14.67 1.89
N GLY A 125 -3.26 -13.91 2.63
CA GLY A 125 -2.89 -13.16 3.80
C GLY A 125 -2.70 -11.66 3.60
N ALA A 126 -3.06 -11.09 2.44
CA ALA A 126 -3.20 -9.65 2.29
C ALA A 126 -4.33 -9.13 3.19
N GLU A 127 -4.16 -7.95 3.76
CA GLU A 127 -5.12 -7.31 4.65
C GLU A 127 -5.80 -6.10 3.98
N ALA A 128 -5.23 -5.65 2.86
CA ALA A 128 -5.77 -4.64 1.97
C ALA A 128 -5.22 -4.86 0.56
N VAL A 129 -5.81 -4.22 -0.43
CA VAL A 129 -5.32 -4.21 -1.81
C VAL A 129 -5.06 -2.79 -2.28
N LYS A 130 -4.10 -2.61 -3.24
CA LYS A 130 -3.88 -1.35 -3.94
C LYS A 130 -4.25 -1.51 -5.41
N LEU A 131 -4.80 -0.48 -6.02
CA LEU A 131 -5.03 -0.40 -7.46
C LEU A 131 -4.87 1.03 -7.98
N GLU A 132 -4.50 1.15 -9.24
CA GLU A 132 -4.21 2.42 -9.91
C GLU A 132 -5.41 2.95 -10.70
N GLY A 133 -5.56 4.27 -10.68
CA GLY A 133 -6.56 5.03 -11.40
C GLY A 133 -7.44 5.87 -10.49
N GLY A 134 -8.08 6.89 -11.07
CA GLY A 134 -8.92 7.86 -10.38
C GLY A 134 -10.39 7.47 -10.40
N LYS A 135 -11.23 8.43 -10.79
CA LYS A 135 -12.70 8.31 -10.79
C LYS A 135 -13.24 7.08 -11.53
N GLU A 136 -12.56 6.61 -12.55
CA GLU A 136 -12.94 5.43 -13.33
C GLU A 136 -12.83 4.13 -12.52
N ARG A 137 -12.13 4.15 -11.39
CA ARG A 137 -11.99 3.03 -10.46
C ARG A 137 -12.92 3.12 -9.24
N ALA A 138 -13.60 4.25 -9.05
CA ALA A 138 -14.40 4.50 -7.84
C ALA A 138 -15.47 3.42 -7.61
N GLU A 139 -16.15 2.97 -8.66
CA GLU A 139 -17.19 1.94 -8.51
C GLU A 139 -16.59 0.57 -8.12
N LEU A 140 -15.48 0.18 -8.72
CA LEU A 140 -14.78 -1.05 -8.35
C LEU A 140 -14.27 -0.98 -6.91
N ILE A 141 -13.69 0.16 -6.49
CA ILE A 141 -13.24 0.38 -5.12
C ILE A 141 -14.40 0.23 -4.15
N ARG A 142 -15.52 0.89 -4.41
CA ARG A 142 -16.73 0.78 -3.58
C ARG A 142 -17.19 -0.67 -3.45
N ARG A 143 -17.13 -1.42 -4.53
CA ARG A 143 -17.52 -2.83 -4.56
C ARG A 143 -16.58 -3.69 -3.69
N ILE A 144 -15.27 -3.49 -3.80
CA ILE A 144 -14.28 -4.21 -2.99
C ILE A 144 -14.47 -3.87 -1.51
N VAL A 145 -14.61 -2.58 -1.18
CA VAL A 145 -14.82 -2.10 0.20
C VAL A 145 -16.10 -2.66 0.80
N ASN A 146 -17.20 -2.68 0.05
CA ASN A 146 -18.48 -3.25 0.48
C ASN A 146 -18.41 -4.78 0.72
N ASN A 147 -17.42 -5.46 0.14
CA ASN A 147 -17.12 -6.85 0.44
C ASN A 147 -16.15 -7.03 1.63
N GLY A 148 -15.87 -5.95 2.37
CA GLY A 148 -15.08 -5.99 3.61
C GLY A 148 -13.58 -5.96 3.41
N VAL A 149 -13.06 -5.59 2.23
CA VAL A 149 -11.63 -5.50 1.96
C VAL A 149 -11.21 -4.03 1.84
N PRO A 150 -10.29 -3.53 2.69
CA PRO A 150 -9.77 -2.18 2.59
C PRO A 150 -9.02 -1.96 1.27
N VAL A 151 -9.20 -0.79 0.65
CA VAL A 151 -8.57 -0.44 -0.62
C VAL A 151 -7.70 0.81 -0.45
N MET A 152 -6.49 0.75 -0.95
CA MET A 152 -5.59 1.87 -1.19
C MET A 152 -5.70 2.29 -2.66
N GLY A 153 -6.04 3.55 -2.91
CA GLY A 153 -6.00 4.13 -4.26
C GLY A 153 -4.58 4.53 -4.66
N HIS A 154 -4.38 4.81 -5.95
CA HIS A 154 -3.12 5.33 -6.46
C HIS A 154 -3.39 6.22 -7.67
N ILE A 155 -3.04 7.51 -7.57
CA ILE A 155 -3.20 8.52 -8.61
C ILE A 155 -1.91 9.33 -8.82
N GLY A 156 -1.90 10.12 -9.87
CA GLY A 156 -0.73 10.85 -10.34
C GLY A 156 -0.01 10.04 -11.40
N LEU A 157 1.28 9.79 -11.22
CA LEU A 157 2.01 8.85 -12.05
C LEU A 157 1.57 7.42 -11.69
N THR A 158 0.89 6.78 -12.60
CA THR A 158 0.45 5.39 -12.49
C THR A 158 1.28 4.53 -13.45
N PRO A 159 2.28 3.75 -12.95
CA PRO A 159 3.17 2.95 -13.79
C PRO A 159 2.45 2.01 -14.76
N GLN A 160 1.30 1.47 -14.36
CA GLN A 160 0.48 0.62 -15.23
C GLN A 160 -0.11 1.37 -16.44
N SER A 161 -0.19 2.70 -16.37
CA SER A 161 -0.66 3.57 -17.45
C SER A 161 0.48 4.24 -18.24
N VAL A 162 1.71 3.76 -18.09
CA VAL A 162 2.94 4.40 -18.65
C VAL A 162 2.84 4.70 -20.13
N HIS A 163 2.21 3.84 -20.92
CA HIS A 163 2.02 4.06 -22.36
C HIS A 163 1.04 5.20 -22.66
N ALA A 164 -0.07 5.28 -21.91
CA ALA A 164 -1.04 6.36 -22.07
C ALA A 164 -0.48 7.70 -21.57
N LEU A 165 0.35 7.69 -20.53
CA LEU A 165 1.01 8.88 -20.00
C LEU A 165 2.21 9.35 -20.83
N GLY A 166 2.65 8.55 -21.80
CA GLY A 166 3.81 8.85 -22.65
C GLY A 166 5.15 8.77 -21.90
N GLY A 167 5.24 7.89 -20.91
CA GLY A 167 6.43 7.64 -20.08
C GLY A 167 6.26 8.07 -18.62
N TYR A 168 7.34 7.93 -17.85
CA TYR A 168 7.40 8.33 -16.45
C TYR A 168 7.57 9.84 -16.33
N ARG A 169 6.46 10.57 -16.23
CA ARG A 169 6.42 12.04 -16.19
C ARG A 169 5.64 12.51 -14.96
N VAL A 170 6.05 13.67 -14.41
CA VAL A 170 5.29 14.36 -13.36
C VAL A 170 3.90 14.72 -13.87
N GLN A 171 2.87 14.34 -13.14
CA GLN A 171 1.46 14.61 -13.41
C GLN A 171 0.97 15.83 -12.63
N GLY A 172 -0.13 16.46 -13.05
CA GLY A 172 -0.73 17.57 -12.31
C GLY A 172 0.07 18.88 -12.38
N GLN A 173 0.83 19.10 -13.45
CA GLN A 173 1.62 20.33 -13.65
C GLN A 173 0.78 21.51 -14.13
N SER A 174 -0.28 21.27 -14.88
CA SER A 174 -1.23 22.30 -15.27
C SER A 174 -2.35 22.42 -14.22
N GLU A 175 -2.96 23.60 -14.10
CA GLU A 175 -4.10 23.85 -13.22
C GLU A 175 -5.23 22.84 -13.49
N ARG A 176 -5.58 22.62 -14.77
CA ARG A 176 -6.59 21.64 -15.16
C ARG A 176 -6.27 20.23 -14.72
N ASP A 177 -5.00 19.81 -14.85
CA ASP A 177 -4.59 18.45 -14.44
C ASP A 177 -4.56 18.32 -12.92
N ALA A 178 -4.15 19.39 -12.22
CA ALA A 178 -4.19 19.44 -10.76
C ALA A 178 -5.63 19.33 -10.22
N ASP A 179 -6.58 20.07 -10.80
CA ASP A 179 -8.00 19.99 -10.46
C ASP A 179 -8.57 18.59 -10.72
N SER A 180 -8.16 17.97 -11.84
CA SER A 180 -8.57 16.59 -12.14
C SER A 180 -8.07 15.60 -11.10
N LEU A 181 -6.81 15.69 -10.69
CA LEU A 181 -6.24 14.80 -9.66
C LEU A 181 -6.89 15.02 -8.29
N LEU A 182 -7.20 16.28 -7.93
CA LEU A 182 -7.94 16.55 -6.71
C LEU A 182 -9.36 15.94 -6.76
N ALA A 183 -10.05 16.09 -7.89
CA ALA A 183 -11.36 15.47 -8.07
C ALA A 183 -11.31 13.95 -8.01
N ASP A 184 -10.28 13.33 -8.60
CA ASP A 184 -10.05 11.89 -8.53
C ASP A 184 -9.82 11.44 -7.07
N ALA A 185 -8.97 12.15 -6.32
CA ALA A 185 -8.71 11.84 -4.91
C ALA A 185 -9.99 11.86 -4.06
N LEU A 186 -10.82 12.90 -4.22
CA LEU A 186 -12.11 13.01 -3.52
C LEU A 186 -13.07 11.87 -3.89
N ARG A 187 -13.08 11.46 -5.16
CA ARG A 187 -13.91 10.33 -5.61
C ARG A 187 -13.46 9.00 -5.04
N LEU A 188 -12.15 8.79 -4.89
CA LEU A 188 -11.63 7.57 -4.28
C LEU A 188 -11.94 7.51 -2.78
N GLU A 189 -11.84 8.63 -2.07
CA GLU A 189 -12.26 8.73 -0.66
C GLU A 189 -13.77 8.44 -0.52
N GLU A 190 -14.62 9.07 -1.34
CA GLU A 190 -16.07 8.83 -1.35
C GLU A 190 -16.42 7.37 -1.67
N ALA A 191 -15.59 6.68 -2.47
CA ALA A 191 -15.73 5.27 -2.76
C ALA A 191 -15.33 4.36 -1.59
N GLY A 192 -14.70 4.90 -0.53
CA GLY A 192 -14.31 4.20 0.67
C GLY A 192 -12.85 3.74 0.71
N ALA A 193 -11.98 4.30 -0.15
CA ALA A 193 -10.55 4.07 -0.01
C ALA A 193 -10.07 4.54 1.37
N PHE A 194 -9.18 3.77 2.03
CA PHE A 194 -8.64 4.16 3.34
C PHE A 194 -7.36 4.98 3.25
N ALA A 195 -6.72 4.98 2.10
CA ALA A 195 -5.50 5.73 1.80
C ALA A 195 -5.34 5.88 0.29
N ILE A 196 -4.53 6.85 -0.13
CA ILE A 196 -4.21 7.10 -1.54
C ILE A 196 -2.70 7.36 -1.68
N VAL A 197 -2.06 6.67 -2.63
CA VAL A 197 -0.72 7.00 -3.09
C VAL A 197 -0.81 8.17 -4.06
N LEU A 198 -0.01 9.20 -3.82
CA LEU A 198 0.16 10.38 -4.67
C LEU A 198 1.57 10.32 -5.27
N GLU A 199 1.72 9.67 -6.42
CA GLU A 199 3.01 9.45 -7.04
C GLU A 199 3.30 10.48 -8.14
N GLY A 200 4.55 10.96 -8.20
CA GLY A 200 5.03 11.79 -9.30
C GLY A 200 4.17 13.03 -9.58
N ILE A 201 3.73 13.74 -8.55
CA ILE A 201 2.99 15.00 -8.64
C ILE A 201 3.76 16.13 -7.92
N PRO A 202 3.49 17.41 -8.22
CA PRO A 202 4.07 18.53 -7.47
C PRO A 202 3.76 18.43 -5.98
N TRP A 203 4.74 18.69 -5.11
CA TRP A 203 4.57 18.58 -3.66
C TRP A 203 3.46 19.48 -3.11
N THR A 204 3.27 20.67 -3.70
CA THR A 204 2.20 21.61 -3.33
C THR A 204 0.81 21.05 -3.63
N LEU A 205 0.67 20.31 -4.75
CA LEU A 205 -0.57 19.61 -5.06
C LEU A 205 -0.81 18.44 -4.11
N ALA A 206 0.26 17.68 -3.78
CA ALA A 206 0.17 16.59 -2.81
C ALA A 206 -0.27 17.11 -1.43
N GLU A 207 0.26 18.24 -0.97
CA GLU A 207 -0.15 18.90 0.26
C GLU A 207 -1.62 19.31 0.21
N THR A 208 -2.04 19.97 -0.87
CA THR A 208 -3.43 20.38 -1.07
C THR A 208 -4.39 19.19 -1.00
N ILE A 209 -4.09 18.11 -1.73
CA ILE A 209 -4.91 16.88 -1.72
C ILE A 209 -4.93 16.29 -0.30
N THR A 210 -3.78 16.17 0.36
CA THR A 210 -3.68 15.60 1.71
C THR A 210 -4.49 16.38 2.74
N CYS A 211 -4.51 17.71 2.64
CA CYS A 211 -5.32 18.57 3.53
C CYS A 211 -6.83 18.49 3.25
N ARG A 212 -7.22 18.16 2.02
CA ARG A 212 -8.63 18.09 1.62
C ARG A 212 -9.27 16.74 1.94
N LEU A 213 -8.48 15.69 2.08
CA LEU A 213 -8.94 14.34 2.42
C LEU A 213 -8.92 14.10 3.92
N SER A 214 -9.83 13.27 4.41
CA SER A 214 -9.82 12.75 5.78
C SER A 214 -8.97 11.48 5.95
N ILE A 215 -8.62 10.84 4.82
CA ILE A 215 -7.82 9.61 4.74
C ILE A 215 -6.34 9.92 4.44
#